data_84ff1b5d5d79ccd5977bd5c94c64d4a3
#
_entry.id   84ff1b5d5d79ccd5977bd5c94c64d4a3
#
_cell.length_a   1.000
_cell.length_b   1.000
_cell.length_c   1.000
_cell.angle_alpha   90.00
_cell.angle_beta   90.00
_cell.angle_gamma   90.00
#
_symmetry.space_group_name_H-M   'P 1'
#
loop_
_entity.id
_entity.type
_entity.pdbx_description
1 polymer ?
#
loop_
_entity_poly.entity_id
_entity_poly.type
_entity_poly.pdbx_seq_one_letter_code
_entity_poly.pdbx_strand_id
1 'polypeptide(L)'
;FDLVIANHVLFYCDDIPSVLKEVRRVLAPGGRFLCSAYGKAHMQEVSQLVQDFDERIVLSADRLYERFGRENGQSILAPFFPKAQWLSYEDCLLVQDAEPLISYVLSCHGNQNQYILDRYKEFRAYTARKTAKGFRITKDAGVFLCEK
;
A
#
# COMPACT_ATOMS: atom_id res chain seq x y z
N PHE A 1 24.31 0.57 -13.51
CA PHE A 1 22.99 0.25 -14.09
C PHE A 1 22.34 1.52 -14.63
N ASP A 2 21.64 1.40 -15.76
CA ASP A 2 20.88 2.52 -16.35
C ASP A 2 19.51 2.66 -15.71
N LEU A 3 19.01 1.58 -15.08
CA LEU A 3 17.73 1.53 -14.39
C LEU A 3 17.80 0.64 -13.15
N VAL A 4 17.27 1.13 -12.06
CA VAL A 4 16.99 0.35 -10.84
C VAL A 4 15.50 0.49 -10.52
N ILE A 5 14.84 -0.60 -10.16
CA ILE A 5 13.41 -0.63 -9.82
C ILE A 5 13.22 -1.24 -8.44
N ALA A 6 12.41 -0.58 -7.62
CA ALA A 6 12.03 -1.02 -6.28
C ALA A 6 10.48 -0.95 -6.12
N ASN A 7 9.80 -2.03 -6.50
CA ASN A 7 8.34 -2.05 -6.47
C ASN A 7 7.81 -2.48 -5.10
N HIS A 8 7.13 -1.56 -4.40
CA HIS A 8 6.48 -1.78 -3.10
C HIS A 8 7.39 -2.47 -2.07
N VAL A 9 8.65 -2.03 -1.96
CA VAL A 9 9.65 -2.69 -1.13
C VAL A 9 10.35 -1.77 -0.14
N LEU A 10 10.47 -0.45 -0.42
CA LEU A 10 11.26 0.45 0.43
C LEU A 10 10.72 0.54 1.86
N PHE A 11 9.43 0.49 2.07
CA PHE A 11 8.83 0.51 3.40
C PHE A 11 9.12 -0.75 4.25
N TYR A 12 9.67 -1.81 3.66
CA TYR A 12 10.16 -2.99 4.38
C TYR A 12 11.64 -2.90 4.77
N CYS A 13 12.37 -1.91 4.23
CA CYS A 13 13.78 -1.73 4.57
C CYS A 13 13.94 -1.08 5.94
N ASP A 14 14.81 -1.61 6.79
CA ASP A 14 15.08 -1.04 8.10
C ASP A 14 15.81 0.30 8.03
N ASP A 15 16.73 0.44 7.08
CA ASP A 15 17.51 1.66 6.83
C ASP A 15 17.35 2.09 5.36
N ILE A 16 16.27 2.85 5.08
CA ILE A 16 15.98 3.39 3.76
C ILE A 16 17.11 4.31 3.24
N PRO A 17 17.69 5.22 4.04
CA PRO A 17 18.82 6.05 3.62
C PRO A 17 20.00 5.26 3.09
N SER A 18 20.41 4.18 3.78
CA SER A 18 21.51 3.32 3.32
C SER A 18 21.17 2.61 1.99
N VAL A 19 19.93 2.13 1.83
CA VAL A 19 19.46 1.56 0.56
C VAL A 19 19.52 2.59 -0.57
N LEU A 20 19.05 3.81 -0.35
CA LEU A 20 19.06 4.87 -1.36
C LEU A 20 20.47 5.30 -1.74
N LYS A 21 21.41 5.31 -0.78
CA LYS A 21 22.82 5.56 -1.04
C LYS A 21 23.41 4.51 -1.96
N GLU A 22 23.12 3.22 -1.73
CA GLU A 22 23.58 2.12 -2.59
C GLU A 22 22.92 2.16 -3.98
N VAL A 23 21.62 2.41 -4.07
CA VAL A 23 20.94 2.62 -5.35
C VAL A 23 21.65 3.72 -6.16
N ARG A 24 21.92 4.88 -5.52
CA ARG A 24 22.63 5.97 -6.17
C ARG A 24 24.04 5.58 -6.59
N ARG A 25 24.76 4.78 -5.77
CA ARG A 25 26.12 4.33 -6.07
C ARG A 25 26.15 3.48 -7.35
N VAL A 26 25.23 2.53 -7.48
CA VAL A 26 25.22 1.56 -8.59
C VAL A 26 24.62 2.11 -9.89
N LEU A 27 23.85 3.19 -9.83
CA LEU A 27 23.33 3.86 -11.03
C LEU A 27 24.45 4.52 -11.83
N ALA A 28 24.38 4.42 -13.14
CA ALA A 28 25.22 5.19 -14.06
C ALA A 28 24.84 6.68 -14.03
N PRO A 29 25.72 7.60 -14.47
CA PRO A 29 25.33 9.01 -14.69
C PRO A 29 24.14 9.09 -15.65
N GLY A 30 23.06 9.81 -15.27
CA GLY A 30 21.81 9.87 -16.03
C GLY A 30 20.93 8.63 -15.91
N GLY A 31 21.33 7.64 -15.11
CA GLY A 31 20.53 6.46 -14.81
C GLY A 31 19.31 6.80 -13.95
N ARG A 32 18.28 5.98 -14.03
CA ARG A 32 16.97 6.21 -13.39
C ARG A 32 16.70 5.21 -12.27
N PHE A 33 16.08 5.72 -11.21
CA PHE A 33 15.52 4.91 -10.15
C PHE A 33 14.00 5.08 -10.11
N LEU A 34 13.28 3.98 -10.19
CA LEU A 34 11.82 3.92 -10.05
C LEU A 34 11.48 3.21 -8.75
N CYS A 35 10.72 3.84 -7.86
CA CYS A 35 10.23 3.17 -6.67
C CYS A 35 8.74 3.42 -6.49
N SER A 36 7.96 2.34 -6.48
CA SER A 36 6.51 2.43 -6.26
C SER A 36 6.17 2.40 -4.78
N ALA A 37 5.13 3.13 -4.44
CA ALA A 37 4.56 3.20 -3.11
C ALA A 37 3.06 3.45 -3.19
N TYR A 38 2.41 3.45 -2.04
CA TYR A 38 1.03 3.88 -1.90
C TYR A 38 0.93 4.99 -0.84
N GLY A 39 -0.18 5.72 -0.88
CA GLY A 39 -0.49 6.76 0.07
C GLY A 39 -1.48 6.32 1.14
N LYS A 40 -1.79 7.23 2.03
CA LYS A 40 -2.69 7.03 3.17
C LYS A 40 -4.09 6.55 2.78
N ALA A 41 -4.60 6.99 1.63
CA ALA A 41 -5.94 6.65 1.18
C ALA A 41 -6.04 5.27 0.49
N HIS A 42 -4.89 4.56 0.33
CA HIS A 42 -4.88 3.26 -0.34
C HIS A 42 -5.68 2.23 0.42
N MET A 43 -6.74 1.72 -0.24
CA MET A 43 -7.63 0.67 0.30
C MET A 43 -8.28 1.01 1.66
N GLN A 44 -8.40 2.30 1.99
CA GLN A 44 -8.96 2.76 3.27
C GLN A 44 -10.39 2.24 3.53
N GLU A 45 -11.16 1.99 2.47
CA GLU A 45 -12.52 1.47 2.59
C GLU A 45 -12.54 0.02 3.11
N VAL A 46 -11.49 -0.76 2.84
CA VAL A 46 -11.35 -2.13 3.37
C VAL A 46 -11.03 -2.08 4.86
N SER A 47 -10.14 -1.19 5.28
CA SER A 47 -9.83 -0.95 6.69
C SER A 47 -11.08 -0.50 7.45
N GLN A 48 -11.85 0.42 6.87
CA GLN A 48 -13.10 0.88 7.46
C GLN A 48 -14.15 -0.23 7.54
N LEU A 49 -14.26 -1.08 6.50
CA LEU A 49 -15.19 -2.21 6.48
C LEU A 49 -14.96 -3.15 7.67
N VAL A 50 -13.71 -3.51 7.95
CA VAL A 50 -13.39 -4.43 9.04
C VAL A 50 -13.53 -3.76 10.41
N GLN A 51 -13.18 -2.48 10.55
CA GLN A 51 -13.34 -1.71 11.78
C GLN A 51 -14.80 -1.45 12.12
N ASP A 52 -15.66 -1.20 11.12
CA ASP A 52 -17.12 -1.08 11.32
C ASP A 52 -17.75 -2.40 11.79
N PHE A 53 -17.14 -3.53 11.43
CA PHE A 53 -17.59 -4.85 11.91
C PHE A 53 -17.10 -5.15 13.32
N ASP A 54 -15.82 -4.87 13.59
CA ASP A 54 -15.21 -5.01 14.91
C ASP A 54 -14.02 -4.05 15.02
N GLU A 55 -14.11 -3.06 15.91
CA GLU A 55 -13.10 -1.99 16.08
C GLU A 55 -11.69 -2.50 16.46
N ARG A 56 -11.60 -3.72 16.97
CA ARG A 56 -10.33 -4.35 17.34
C ARG A 56 -9.52 -4.84 16.13
N ILE A 57 -10.14 -4.90 14.95
CA ILE A 57 -9.48 -5.40 13.74
C ILE A 57 -8.69 -4.26 13.09
N VAL A 58 -7.38 -4.46 12.98
CA VAL A 58 -6.46 -3.57 12.25
C VAL A 58 -5.72 -4.39 11.21
N LEU A 59 -5.82 -4.01 9.94
CA LEU A 59 -5.07 -4.68 8.88
C LEU A 59 -3.59 -4.27 8.95
N SER A 60 -2.68 -5.24 8.92
CA SER A 60 -1.24 -5.02 9.17
C SER A 60 -0.55 -4.09 8.16
N ALA A 61 -1.10 -4.00 6.95
CA ALA A 61 -0.54 -3.14 5.89
C ALA A 61 -0.95 -1.66 6.01
N ASP A 62 -1.86 -1.31 6.90
CA ASP A 62 -2.50 0.01 6.92
C ASP A 62 -1.53 1.19 7.17
N ARG A 63 -0.36 0.94 7.74
CA ARG A 63 0.57 1.99 8.15
C ARG A 63 1.95 1.95 7.47
N LEU A 64 2.17 1.10 6.49
CA LEU A 64 3.46 1.01 5.81
C LEU A 64 3.81 2.30 5.05
N TYR A 65 2.80 3.06 4.58
CA TYR A 65 2.97 4.38 3.96
C TYR A 65 3.65 5.40 4.89
N GLU A 66 3.57 5.21 6.22
CA GLU A 66 4.24 6.09 7.18
C GLU A 66 5.77 5.92 7.15
N ARG A 67 6.26 4.74 6.79
CA ARG A 67 7.70 4.48 6.63
C ARG A 67 8.23 5.00 5.29
N PHE A 68 7.51 4.72 4.21
CA PHE A 68 7.78 5.24 2.87
C PHE A 68 6.50 5.19 2.04
N GLY A 69 5.95 6.33 1.70
CA GLY A 69 4.68 6.46 0.98
C GLY A 69 4.64 7.73 0.13
N ARG A 70 3.48 7.97 -0.45
CA ARG A 70 3.23 9.16 -1.27
C ARG A 70 3.54 10.46 -0.49
N GLU A 71 3.13 10.52 0.79
CA GLU A 71 3.16 11.74 1.60
C GLU A 71 4.58 12.13 2.05
N ASN A 72 5.45 11.14 2.29
CA ASN A 72 6.78 11.35 2.85
C ASN A 72 7.93 10.97 1.89
N GLY A 73 7.62 10.21 0.83
CA GLY A 73 8.64 9.68 -0.08
C GLY A 73 9.49 10.75 -0.74
N GLN A 74 8.89 11.89 -1.13
CA GLN A 74 9.62 13.01 -1.73
C GLN A 74 10.71 13.53 -0.78
N SER A 75 10.41 13.73 0.50
CA SER A 75 11.36 14.23 1.49
C SER A 75 12.45 13.22 1.82
N ILE A 76 12.12 11.93 1.82
CA ILE A 76 13.07 10.84 2.04
C ILE A 76 14.04 10.68 0.85
N LEU A 77 13.53 10.85 -0.38
CA LEU A 77 14.32 10.74 -1.60
C LEU A 77 15.21 11.96 -1.87
N ALA A 78 14.78 13.17 -1.49
CA ALA A 78 15.43 14.43 -1.86
C ALA A 78 16.93 14.52 -1.55
N PRO A 79 17.48 13.98 -0.44
CA PRO A 79 18.92 13.99 -0.18
C PRO A 79 19.75 13.20 -1.19
N PHE A 80 19.14 12.22 -1.85
CA PHE A 80 19.81 11.34 -2.81
C PHE A 80 19.40 11.65 -4.25
N PHE A 81 18.17 12.08 -4.46
CA PHE A 81 17.55 12.34 -5.76
C PHE A 81 16.73 13.64 -5.69
N PRO A 82 17.40 14.82 -5.83
CA PRO A 82 16.74 16.12 -5.64
C PRO A 82 15.60 16.41 -6.61
N LYS A 83 15.58 15.73 -7.76
CA LYS A 83 14.56 15.88 -8.81
C LYS A 83 13.55 14.73 -8.83
N ALA A 84 13.38 14.01 -7.71
CA ALA A 84 12.37 12.97 -7.63
C ALA A 84 10.97 13.52 -7.91
N GLN A 85 10.20 12.82 -8.76
CA GLN A 85 8.84 13.21 -9.14
C GLN A 85 7.87 12.07 -8.81
N TRP A 86 6.74 12.39 -8.18
CA TRP A 86 5.66 11.46 -7.99
C TRP A 86 4.75 11.41 -9.21
N LEU A 87 4.51 10.22 -9.74
CA LEU A 87 3.56 9.93 -10.81
C LEU A 87 2.45 9.07 -10.22
N SER A 88 1.27 9.66 -10.04
CA SER A 88 0.08 8.93 -9.56
C SER A 88 -0.39 7.94 -10.59
N TYR A 89 -0.80 6.77 -10.12
CA TYR A 89 -1.60 5.81 -10.87
C TYR A 89 -3.03 5.83 -10.31
N GLU A 90 -3.90 6.55 -11.00
CA GLU A 90 -5.30 6.68 -10.59
C GLU A 90 -6.08 5.43 -11.00
N ASP A 91 -6.54 4.69 -10.00
CA ASP A 91 -7.28 3.45 -10.17
C ASP A 91 -8.25 3.23 -9.01
N CYS A 92 -9.19 2.31 -9.19
CA CYS A 92 -10.06 1.83 -8.13
C CYS A 92 -10.49 0.38 -8.40
N LEU A 93 -10.89 -0.31 -7.36
CA LEU A 93 -11.59 -1.58 -7.50
C LEU A 93 -13.08 -1.35 -7.26
N LEU A 94 -13.92 -2.03 -8.02
CA LEU A 94 -15.35 -2.13 -7.77
C LEU A 94 -15.69 -3.59 -7.49
N VAL A 95 -15.89 -3.92 -6.21
CA VAL A 95 -16.14 -5.28 -5.75
C VAL A 95 -17.64 -5.52 -5.64
N GLN A 96 -18.15 -6.51 -6.36
CA GLN A 96 -19.56 -6.89 -6.38
C GLN A 96 -19.81 -8.26 -5.74
N ASP A 97 -18.75 -9.01 -5.45
CA ASP A 97 -18.79 -10.31 -4.77
C ASP A 97 -18.04 -10.21 -3.42
N ALA A 98 -18.69 -10.70 -2.37
CA ALA A 98 -18.12 -10.67 -1.03
C ALA A 98 -16.94 -11.64 -0.85
N GLU A 99 -16.96 -12.81 -1.51
CA GLU A 99 -16.00 -13.88 -1.24
C GLU A 99 -14.54 -13.48 -1.56
N PRO A 100 -14.21 -12.83 -2.71
CA PRO A 100 -12.86 -12.35 -2.95
C PRO A 100 -12.40 -11.31 -1.91
N LEU A 101 -13.31 -10.42 -1.47
CA LEU A 101 -12.99 -9.40 -0.46
C LEU A 101 -12.73 -10.04 0.90
N ILE A 102 -13.54 -11.03 1.31
CA ILE A 102 -13.34 -11.78 2.54
C ILE A 102 -12.00 -12.53 2.51
N SER A 103 -11.73 -13.23 1.39
CA SER A 103 -10.47 -13.95 1.21
C SER A 103 -9.25 -13.02 1.31
N TYR A 104 -9.34 -11.82 0.73
CA TYR A 104 -8.31 -10.80 0.85
C TYR A 104 -8.12 -10.36 2.30
N VAL A 105 -9.19 -10.01 3.01
CA VAL A 105 -9.13 -9.59 4.42
C VAL A 105 -8.47 -10.66 5.29
N LEU A 106 -8.86 -11.94 5.11
CA LEU A 106 -8.29 -13.06 5.86
C LEU A 106 -6.84 -13.38 5.49
N SER A 107 -6.38 -12.97 4.30
CA SER A 107 -4.98 -13.10 3.88
C SER A 107 -4.06 -12.03 4.46
N CYS A 108 -4.62 -10.91 4.91
CA CYS A 108 -3.84 -9.86 5.55
C CYS A 108 -3.24 -10.37 6.88
N HIS A 109 -1.92 -10.21 7.03
CA HIS A 109 -1.24 -10.66 8.23
C HIS A 109 -1.66 -9.84 9.45
N GLY A 110 -2.20 -10.49 10.45
CA GLY A 110 -2.59 -9.89 11.72
C GLY A 110 -3.23 -10.93 12.64
N ASN A 111 -3.05 -10.75 13.93
CA ASN A 111 -3.61 -11.66 14.94
C ASN A 111 -5.14 -11.49 15.14
N GLN A 112 -5.77 -10.58 14.38
CA GLN A 112 -7.17 -10.23 14.56
C GLN A 112 -8.12 -11.04 13.69
N ASN A 113 -7.62 -11.91 12.81
CA ASN A 113 -8.46 -12.80 12.00
C ASN A 113 -9.40 -13.66 12.85
N GLN A 114 -9.01 -13.97 14.09
CA GLN A 114 -9.84 -14.72 15.01
C GLN A 114 -11.18 -14.04 15.28
N TYR A 115 -11.23 -12.71 15.41
CA TYR A 115 -12.47 -11.96 15.60
C TYR A 115 -13.43 -12.08 14.41
N ILE A 116 -12.89 -12.26 13.20
CA ILE A 116 -13.70 -12.56 12.01
C ILE A 116 -14.12 -14.03 11.99
N LEU A 117 -13.19 -14.95 12.27
CA LEU A 117 -13.43 -16.38 12.20
C LEU A 117 -14.47 -16.84 13.22
N ASP A 118 -14.46 -16.32 14.45
CA ASP A 118 -15.45 -16.63 15.50
C ASP A 118 -16.86 -16.18 15.11
N ARG A 119 -16.97 -15.18 14.23
CA ARG A 119 -18.23 -14.62 13.74
C ARG A 119 -18.33 -14.68 12.21
N TYR A 120 -17.75 -15.70 11.60
CA TYR A 120 -17.58 -15.79 10.14
C TYR A 120 -18.90 -15.63 9.37
N LYS A 121 -19.98 -16.30 9.83
CA LYS A 121 -21.31 -16.20 9.18
C LYS A 121 -21.85 -14.78 9.21
N GLU A 122 -21.65 -14.05 10.31
CA GLU A 122 -22.07 -12.65 10.45
C GLU A 122 -21.24 -11.74 9.55
N PHE A 123 -19.90 -11.92 9.54
CA PHE A 123 -19.00 -11.14 8.69
C PHE A 123 -19.28 -11.35 7.21
N ARG A 124 -19.53 -12.60 6.80
CA ARG A 124 -19.92 -12.93 5.42
C ARG A 124 -21.23 -12.24 5.02
N ALA A 125 -22.26 -12.31 5.84
CA ALA A 125 -23.53 -11.65 5.58
C ALA A 125 -23.40 -10.12 5.58
N TYR A 126 -22.57 -9.57 6.47
CA TYR A 126 -22.27 -8.14 6.52
C TYR A 126 -21.56 -7.67 5.24
N THR A 127 -20.48 -8.35 4.82
CA THR A 127 -19.72 -8.03 3.61
C THR A 127 -20.59 -8.15 2.36
N ALA A 128 -21.44 -9.20 2.27
CA ALA A 128 -22.37 -9.38 1.16
C ALA A 128 -23.36 -8.20 1.02
N ARG A 129 -23.85 -7.64 2.13
CA ARG A 129 -24.70 -6.44 2.08
C ARG A 129 -23.94 -5.21 1.60
N LYS A 130 -22.66 -5.05 2.00
CA LYS A 130 -21.82 -3.91 1.58
C LYS A 130 -21.45 -3.98 0.09
N THR A 131 -21.23 -5.19 -0.44
CA THR A 131 -20.85 -5.39 -1.86
C THR A 131 -22.04 -5.46 -2.83
N ALA A 132 -23.26 -5.66 -2.36
CA ALA A 132 -24.45 -5.89 -3.18
C ALA A 132 -24.74 -4.80 -4.25
N LYS A 133 -24.33 -3.56 -4.02
CA LYS A 133 -24.48 -2.42 -4.95
C LYS A 133 -23.15 -1.96 -5.55
N GLY A 134 -22.10 -2.75 -5.39
CA GLY A 134 -20.74 -2.39 -5.72
C GLY A 134 -20.05 -1.67 -4.55
N PHE A 135 -18.98 -2.27 -4.05
CA PHE A 135 -18.12 -1.70 -3.02
C PHE A 135 -16.87 -1.14 -3.70
N ARG A 136 -16.77 0.18 -3.72
CA ARG A 136 -15.64 0.88 -4.32
C ARG A 136 -14.48 0.92 -3.34
N ILE A 137 -13.27 0.58 -3.82
CA ILE A 137 -12.03 0.61 -3.05
C ILE A 137 -11.05 1.54 -3.77
N THR A 138 -10.54 2.53 -3.07
CA THR A 138 -9.56 3.49 -3.59
C THR A 138 -8.19 2.85 -3.74
N LYS A 139 -7.56 3.06 -4.89
CA LYS A 139 -6.17 2.71 -5.16
C LYS A 139 -5.31 3.98 -5.18
N ASP A 140 -4.83 4.39 -4.00
CA ASP A 140 -3.90 5.52 -3.88
C ASP A 140 -2.47 4.98 -4.01
N ALA A 141 -2.01 4.82 -5.24
CA ALA A 141 -0.71 4.25 -5.55
C ALA A 141 -0.02 5.05 -6.68
N GLY A 142 1.28 4.88 -6.81
CA GLY A 142 2.06 5.54 -7.85
C GLY A 142 3.53 5.17 -7.78
N VAL A 143 4.33 5.90 -8.52
CA VAL A 143 5.78 5.69 -8.61
C VAL A 143 6.53 7.01 -8.45
N PHE A 144 7.62 6.99 -7.71
CA PHE A 144 8.62 8.05 -7.77
C PHE A 144 9.58 7.75 -8.91
N LEU A 145 9.72 8.71 -9.82
CA LEU A 145 10.75 8.74 -10.85
C LEU A 145 11.90 9.61 -10.36
N CYS A 146 13.08 9.01 -10.24
CA CYS A 146 14.30 9.66 -9.78
C CYS A 146 15.38 9.56 -10.86
N GLU A 147 16.19 10.60 -11.00
CA GLU A 147 17.35 10.64 -11.92
C GLU A 147 18.62 10.94 -11.13
N LYS A 148 19.73 10.22 -11.49
CA LYS A 148 21.04 10.41 -10.87
C LYS A 148 21.77 11.61 -11.45
#